data_1f997a398f86158b90907d8833cbb20f
#
_entry.id   1f997a398f86158b90907d8833cbb20f
#
_cell.length_a   1.000
_cell.length_b   1.000
_cell.length_c   1.000
_cell.angle_alpha   90.00
_cell.angle_beta   90.00
_cell.angle_gamma   90.00
#
_symmetry.space_group_name_H-M   'P 1'
#
loop_
_entity.id
_entity.type
_entity.pdbx_description
1 polymer ?
#
loop_
_entity_poly.entity_id
_entity_poly.type
_entity_poly.pdbx_seq_one_letter_code
_entity_poly.pdbx_strand_id
1 'polypeptide(L)'
;RIYNGMLAGESKTAVELIDAEAKRHTILREDIDELIASPKSLMPEGFEKQVAKADIVNLLEFLTARGKYLPLDLSKAATIVSTKGMFYSENTDHERLIFPDWKPKQFEGVPFVLVDPQGDRKANVVMLYGPQGKFPPQMPKTVSLACNAPAKAIHFLSGVSGWGYPAAGDKSVSMIVRLHYADDQTEDHELKNGVHFADYIRKVEVPESKLAFMLRGQQIRYLAVYPKRDATIEHIELIKGPDRTAPVVMAVTVEGATE
;
A
#
# COMPACT_ATOMS: atom_id res chain seq x y z
N ARG A 1 20.04 -34.50 -17.00
CA ARG A 1 19.79 -33.19 -17.63
C ARG A 1 20.38 -32.12 -16.72
N ILE A 2 21.04 -31.11 -17.30
CA ILE A 2 21.59 -30.01 -16.53
C ILE A 2 20.62 -28.82 -16.58
N TYR A 3 20.29 -28.25 -15.42
CA TYR A 3 19.55 -27.02 -15.28
C TYR A 3 20.47 -25.95 -14.69
N ASN A 4 20.43 -24.74 -15.23
CA ASN A 4 21.15 -23.59 -14.72
C ASN A 4 20.15 -22.47 -14.47
N GLY A 5 20.11 -21.92 -13.25
CA GLY A 5 19.12 -20.93 -12.89
C GLY A 5 19.36 -20.34 -11.48
N MET A 6 18.60 -19.32 -11.16
CA MET A 6 18.53 -18.76 -9.82
C MET A 6 17.56 -19.59 -8.97
N LEU A 7 17.94 -19.91 -7.74
CA LEU A 7 17.07 -20.59 -6.79
C LEU A 7 15.89 -19.66 -6.42
N ALA A 8 14.69 -20.02 -6.84
CA ALA A 8 13.47 -19.27 -6.60
C ALA A 8 12.66 -19.79 -5.41
N GLY A 9 12.83 -21.09 -5.10
CA GLY A 9 12.17 -21.73 -3.96
C GLY A 9 12.76 -23.09 -3.67
N GLU A 10 12.61 -23.53 -2.44
CA GLU A 10 13.08 -24.83 -1.97
C GLU A 10 12.06 -25.42 -0.99
N SER A 11 11.76 -26.70 -1.17
CA SER A 11 10.92 -27.50 -0.29
C SER A 11 11.62 -28.78 0.12
N LYS A 12 10.98 -29.59 0.95
CA LYS A 12 11.50 -30.92 1.33
C LYS A 12 11.58 -31.88 0.15
N THR A 13 10.75 -31.70 -0.88
CA THR A 13 10.58 -32.63 -1.99
C THR A 13 11.03 -32.07 -3.35
N ALA A 14 11.19 -30.76 -3.50
CA ALA A 14 11.51 -30.14 -4.78
C ALA A 14 12.34 -28.86 -4.62
N VAL A 15 13.08 -28.52 -5.68
CA VAL A 15 13.79 -27.26 -5.88
C VAL A 15 13.18 -26.54 -7.08
N GLU A 16 12.94 -25.24 -6.97
CA GLU A 16 12.47 -24.40 -8.07
C GLU A 16 13.59 -23.47 -8.53
N LEU A 17 13.92 -23.54 -9.81
CA LEU A 17 14.92 -22.67 -10.46
C LEU A 17 14.22 -21.76 -11.48
N ILE A 18 14.71 -20.53 -11.63
CA ILE A 18 14.37 -19.61 -12.72
C ILE A 18 15.60 -19.51 -13.63
N ASP A 19 15.46 -19.88 -14.91
CA ASP A 19 16.55 -19.76 -15.87
C ASP A 19 16.73 -18.34 -16.43
N ALA A 20 17.70 -18.13 -17.31
CA ALA A 20 18.01 -16.84 -17.91
C ALA A 20 16.87 -16.26 -18.78
N GLU A 21 15.91 -17.10 -19.21
CA GLU A 21 14.73 -16.73 -19.98
C GLU A 21 13.50 -16.49 -19.09
N ALA A 22 13.70 -16.39 -17.77
CA ALA A 22 12.67 -16.26 -16.74
C ALA A 22 11.69 -17.45 -16.66
N LYS A 23 12.05 -18.60 -17.20
CA LYS A 23 11.24 -19.82 -17.13
C LYS A 23 11.51 -20.53 -15.80
N ARG A 24 10.42 -20.97 -15.16
CA ARG A 24 10.48 -21.72 -13.91
C ARG A 24 10.60 -23.23 -14.19
N HIS A 25 11.51 -23.89 -13.47
CA HIS A 25 11.73 -25.32 -13.50
C HIS A 25 11.59 -25.86 -12.09
N THR A 26 10.59 -26.72 -11.88
CA THR A 26 10.44 -27.47 -10.62
C THR A 26 11.09 -28.83 -10.79
N ILE A 27 12.09 -29.13 -9.98
CA ILE A 27 12.90 -30.37 -10.07
C ILE A 27 12.73 -31.10 -8.74
N LEU A 28 12.31 -32.37 -8.80
CA LEU A 28 12.18 -33.18 -7.61
C LEU A 28 13.58 -33.48 -7.04
N ARG A 29 13.70 -33.50 -5.71
CA ARG A 29 15.00 -33.75 -5.07
C ARG A 29 15.56 -35.14 -5.37
N GLU A 30 14.69 -36.12 -5.62
CA GLU A 30 15.09 -37.49 -6.05
C GLU A 30 15.70 -37.54 -7.46
N ASP A 31 15.43 -36.53 -8.29
CA ASP A 31 15.97 -36.39 -9.65
C ASP A 31 17.25 -35.52 -9.69
N ILE A 32 17.74 -35.06 -8.52
CA ILE A 32 18.93 -34.22 -8.43
C ILE A 32 20.11 -35.04 -8.01
N ASP A 33 21.04 -35.28 -8.95
CA ASP A 33 22.31 -35.94 -8.67
C ASP A 33 23.26 -35.00 -7.91
N GLU A 34 23.29 -33.72 -8.30
CA GLU A 34 24.18 -32.73 -7.71
C GLU A 34 23.57 -31.32 -7.82
N LEU A 35 23.68 -30.52 -6.74
CA LEU A 35 23.28 -29.11 -6.68
C LEU A 35 24.48 -28.27 -6.31
N ILE A 36 25.00 -27.48 -7.26
CA ILE A 36 26.21 -26.67 -7.08
C ILE A 36 25.86 -25.17 -7.22
N ALA A 37 26.36 -24.38 -6.29
CA ALA A 37 26.31 -22.92 -6.43
C ALA A 37 27.31 -22.45 -7.48
N SER A 38 26.82 -21.82 -8.55
CA SER A 38 27.67 -21.21 -9.57
C SER A 38 28.22 -19.86 -9.09
N PRO A 39 29.53 -19.57 -9.23
CA PRO A 39 30.07 -18.24 -8.97
C PRO A 39 29.74 -17.24 -10.10
N LYS A 40 29.14 -17.69 -11.20
CA LYS A 40 28.78 -16.85 -12.35
C LYS A 40 27.33 -16.39 -12.24
N SER A 41 27.08 -15.11 -12.53
CA SER A 41 25.75 -14.55 -12.70
C SER A 41 25.04 -15.18 -13.90
N LEU A 42 23.70 -15.25 -13.86
CA LEU A 42 22.88 -15.58 -15.03
C LEU A 42 22.86 -14.45 -16.07
N MET A 43 23.33 -13.26 -15.72
CA MET A 43 23.41 -12.13 -16.63
C MET A 43 24.44 -12.39 -17.71
N PRO A 44 24.11 -12.17 -19.01
CA PRO A 44 25.07 -12.36 -20.11
C PRO A 44 26.36 -11.56 -19.89
N GLU A 45 27.50 -12.19 -20.15
CA GLU A 45 28.80 -11.48 -20.12
C GLU A 45 28.83 -10.40 -21.22
N GLY A 46 29.30 -9.19 -20.89
CA GLY A 46 29.39 -8.07 -21.83
C GLY A 46 28.08 -7.27 -21.96
N PHE A 47 27.10 -7.50 -21.11
CA PHE A 47 25.85 -6.72 -21.08
C PHE A 47 26.12 -5.20 -21.00
N GLU A 48 27.16 -4.79 -20.26
CA GLU A 48 27.61 -3.41 -20.11
C GLU A 48 28.07 -2.78 -21.45
N LYS A 49 28.38 -3.61 -22.48
CA LYS A 49 28.75 -3.12 -23.82
C LYS A 49 27.54 -2.94 -24.75
N GLN A 50 26.39 -3.49 -24.39
CA GLN A 50 25.17 -3.48 -25.18
C GLN A 50 24.18 -2.41 -24.72
N VAL A 51 24.37 -1.86 -23.53
CA VAL A 51 23.49 -0.87 -22.91
C VAL A 51 24.23 0.45 -22.75
N ALA A 52 23.56 1.57 -23.02
CA ALA A 52 24.17 2.88 -22.82
C ALA A 52 24.53 3.10 -21.34
N LYS A 53 25.67 3.75 -21.08
CA LYS A 53 26.14 4.00 -19.71
C LYS A 53 25.08 4.69 -18.83
N ALA A 54 24.31 5.61 -19.41
CA ALA A 54 23.21 6.28 -18.71
C ALA A 54 22.11 5.29 -18.27
N ASP A 55 21.78 4.31 -19.09
CA ASP A 55 20.75 3.32 -18.78
C ASP A 55 21.25 2.33 -17.71
N ILE A 56 22.55 2.02 -17.72
CA ILE A 56 23.16 1.21 -16.63
C ILE A 56 23.13 1.99 -15.31
N VAL A 57 23.46 3.28 -15.34
CA VAL A 57 23.39 4.15 -14.15
C VAL A 57 21.95 4.21 -13.64
N ASN A 58 20.97 4.44 -14.52
CA ASN A 58 19.55 4.46 -14.18
C ASN A 58 19.07 3.10 -13.62
N LEU A 59 19.54 1.98 -14.21
CA LEU A 59 19.23 0.64 -13.71
C LEU A 59 19.85 0.39 -12.33
N LEU A 60 21.11 0.77 -12.12
CA LEU A 60 21.77 0.65 -10.82
C LEU A 60 21.09 1.56 -9.79
N GLU A 61 20.72 2.78 -10.16
CA GLU A 61 19.95 3.67 -9.31
C GLU A 61 18.59 3.06 -8.99
N PHE A 62 17.89 2.47 -9.94
CA PHE A 62 16.64 1.73 -9.71
C PHE A 62 16.82 0.52 -8.79
N LEU A 63 17.89 -0.26 -8.96
CA LEU A 63 18.15 -1.47 -8.17
C LEU A 63 18.74 -1.17 -6.78
N THR A 64 19.52 -0.08 -6.64
CA THR A 64 20.15 0.31 -5.38
C THR A 64 19.44 1.42 -4.67
N ALA A 65 18.68 2.25 -5.41
CA ALA A 65 17.84 3.24 -4.79
C ALA A 65 16.71 2.50 -4.07
N ARG A 66 16.75 2.50 -2.77
CA ARG A 66 15.51 2.66 -2.01
C ARG A 66 14.97 3.99 -2.50
N GLY A 67 14.08 3.96 -3.52
CA GLY A 67 13.55 5.18 -4.11
C GLY A 67 13.06 6.09 -2.99
N LYS A 68 13.19 7.39 -3.14
CA LYS A 68 12.68 8.38 -2.16
C LYS A 68 11.29 8.00 -1.61
N TYR A 69 10.53 7.28 -2.41
CA TYR A 69 9.18 6.82 -2.09
C TYR A 69 9.02 5.32 -2.28
N LEU A 70 8.39 4.67 -1.30
CA LEU A 70 7.99 3.27 -1.29
C LEU A 70 6.46 3.19 -1.20
N PRO A 71 5.72 3.09 -2.33
CA PRO A 71 4.30 2.79 -2.29
C PRO A 71 4.06 1.39 -1.72
N LEU A 72 3.16 1.28 -0.74
CA LEU A 72 2.83 -0.01 -0.13
C LEU A 72 1.74 -0.72 -0.92
N ASP A 73 1.88 -2.03 -1.09
CA ASP A 73 0.86 -2.86 -1.74
C ASP A 73 -0.30 -3.15 -0.78
N LEU A 74 -1.45 -2.51 -1.02
CA LEU A 74 -2.67 -2.74 -0.27
C LEU A 74 -3.47 -3.94 -0.75
N SER A 75 -3.06 -4.66 -1.78
CA SER A 75 -3.86 -5.72 -2.41
C SER A 75 -4.26 -6.87 -1.48
N LYS A 76 -3.41 -7.18 -0.47
CA LYS A 76 -3.68 -8.21 0.54
C LYS A 76 -4.42 -7.68 1.77
N ALA A 77 -4.38 -6.36 1.97
CA ALA A 77 -4.94 -5.67 3.12
C ALA A 77 -6.31 -5.05 2.81
N ALA A 78 -6.65 -4.90 1.53
CA ALA A 78 -7.91 -4.31 1.08
C ALA A 78 -9.12 -5.12 1.59
N THR A 79 -10.13 -4.42 2.07
CA THR A 79 -11.28 -5.00 2.76
C THR A 79 -12.59 -4.85 2.00
N ILE A 80 -12.69 -3.87 1.10
CA ILE A 80 -13.90 -3.58 0.35
C ILE A 80 -13.60 -3.11 -1.08
N VAL A 81 -14.58 -3.23 -1.97
CA VAL A 81 -14.50 -2.80 -3.38
C VAL A 81 -15.03 -1.37 -3.51
N SER A 82 -14.20 -0.44 -3.96
CA SER A 82 -14.56 0.98 -4.05
C SER A 82 -15.43 1.34 -5.25
N THR A 83 -15.54 0.46 -6.24
CA THR A 83 -16.42 0.63 -7.42
C THR A 83 -17.89 0.35 -7.12
N LYS A 84 -18.18 -0.22 -5.96
CA LYS A 84 -19.52 -0.38 -5.39
C LYS A 84 -19.75 0.63 -4.27
N GLY A 85 -21.01 0.89 -3.90
CA GLY A 85 -21.31 1.68 -2.72
C GLY A 85 -20.79 0.98 -1.46
N MET A 86 -20.09 1.72 -0.61
CA MET A 86 -19.33 1.16 0.50
C MET A 86 -19.99 1.38 1.87
N PHE A 87 -21.13 2.03 1.95
CA PHE A 87 -21.73 2.34 3.25
C PHE A 87 -23.12 1.73 3.43
N TYR A 88 -24.16 2.21 2.72
CA TYR A 88 -25.52 1.70 2.87
C TYR A 88 -25.90 0.64 1.84
N SER A 89 -25.50 0.82 0.59
CA SER A 89 -25.90 -0.08 -0.49
C SER A 89 -24.85 -0.12 -1.60
N GLU A 90 -24.61 -1.31 -2.16
CA GLU A 90 -23.71 -1.48 -3.32
C GLU A 90 -24.12 -0.63 -4.53
N ASN A 91 -25.40 -0.30 -4.65
CA ASN A 91 -25.95 0.45 -5.78
C ASN A 91 -25.87 1.98 -5.58
N THR A 92 -25.42 2.45 -4.44
CA THR A 92 -25.39 3.89 -4.12
C THR A 92 -24.19 4.57 -4.79
N ASP A 93 -24.43 5.38 -5.81
CA ASP A 93 -23.37 6.00 -6.62
C ASP A 93 -22.47 6.96 -5.84
N HIS A 94 -23.05 7.78 -4.96
CA HIS A 94 -22.27 8.74 -4.15
C HIS A 94 -21.42 8.12 -3.06
N GLU A 95 -21.53 6.81 -2.84
CA GLU A 95 -20.68 6.06 -1.92
C GLU A 95 -19.48 5.40 -2.62
N ARG A 96 -19.35 5.54 -3.94
CA ARG A 96 -18.31 4.91 -4.74
C ARG A 96 -17.10 5.82 -4.88
N LEU A 97 -15.91 5.21 -4.91
CA LEU A 97 -14.67 5.90 -5.24
C LEU A 97 -14.06 5.27 -6.50
N ILE A 98 -14.35 5.86 -7.65
CA ILE A 98 -13.99 5.32 -8.96
C ILE A 98 -13.03 6.28 -9.65
N PHE A 99 -11.76 5.87 -9.76
CA PHE A 99 -10.79 6.58 -10.60
C PHE A 99 -11.06 6.31 -12.09
N PRO A 100 -10.71 7.26 -12.99
CA PRO A 100 -10.80 7.04 -14.43
C PRO A 100 -9.95 5.86 -14.92
N ASP A 101 -8.85 5.62 -14.26
CA ASP A 101 -7.97 4.45 -14.43
C ASP A 101 -7.28 4.11 -13.10
N TRP A 102 -6.74 2.90 -12.99
CA TRP A 102 -6.07 2.39 -11.78
C TRP A 102 -4.54 2.43 -11.88
N LYS A 103 -4.02 3.22 -12.81
CA LYS A 103 -2.57 3.48 -12.92
C LYS A 103 -2.08 4.26 -11.70
N PRO A 104 -0.77 4.24 -11.41
CA PRO A 104 -0.20 5.06 -10.34
C PRO A 104 -0.62 6.52 -10.47
N LYS A 105 -0.92 7.15 -9.35
CA LYS A 105 -1.28 8.57 -9.24
C LYS A 105 -0.16 9.34 -8.57
N GLN A 106 -0.11 10.64 -8.79
CA GLN A 106 0.83 11.52 -8.12
C GLN A 106 0.08 12.70 -7.50
N PHE A 107 0.45 13.06 -6.27
CA PHE A 107 -0.04 14.25 -5.61
C PHE A 107 1.10 14.93 -4.86
N GLU A 108 1.35 16.21 -5.13
CA GLU A 108 2.48 17.01 -4.56
C GLU A 108 3.85 16.31 -4.67
N GLY A 109 4.09 15.62 -5.77
CA GLY A 109 5.35 14.89 -5.99
C GLY A 109 5.41 13.50 -5.34
N VAL A 110 4.42 13.12 -4.54
CA VAL A 110 4.32 11.79 -3.92
C VAL A 110 3.60 10.81 -4.85
N PRO A 111 4.23 9.70 -5.25
CA PRO A 111 3.58 8.66 -6.06
C PRO A 111 2.71 7.76 -5.18
N PHE A 112 1.56 7.34 -5.69
CA PHE A 112 0.64 6.41 -5.06
C PHE A 112 0.28 5.29 -6.03
N VAL A 113 0.35 4.05 -5.57
CA VAL A 113 -0.11 2.87 -6.32
C VAL A 113 -1.51 2.51 -5.86
N LEU A 114 -2.44 2.48 -6.80
CA LEU A 114 -3.82 2.07 -6.57
C LEU A 114 -3.98 0.58 -6.85
N VAL A 115 -4.77 -0.11 -6.06
CA VAL A 115 -5.15 -1.50 -6.35
C VAL A 115 -6.28 -1.49 -7.38
N ASP A 116 -6.11 -2.20 -8.49
CA ASP A 116 -7.15 -2.38 -9.50
C ASP A 116 -8.26 -3.32 -8.97
N PRO A 117 -9.51 -2.87 -8.88
CA PRO A 117 -10.63 -3.69 -8.43
C PRO A 117 -11.07 -4.74 -9.46
N GLN A 118 -10.46 -4.77 -10.64
CA GLN A 118 -10.81 -5.68 -11.75
C GLN A 118 -12.31 -5.62 -12.09
N GLY A 119 -12.80 -4.41 -12.33
CA GLY A 119 -14.22 -4.09 -12.42
C GLY A 119 -14.81 -3.89 -11.01
N ASP A 120 -15.39 -4.92 -10.44
CA ASP A 120 -15.98 -4.91 -9.10
C ASP A 120 -15.74 -6.24 -8.33
N ARG A 121 -14.72 -7.00 -8.74
CA ARG A 121 -14.48 -8.38 -8.29
C ARG A 121 -13.45 -8.49 -7.18
N LYS A 122 -12.57 -7.49 -7.03
CA LYS A 122 -11.47 -7.53 -6.08
C LYS A 122 -11.52 -6.33 -5.13
N ALA A 123 -11.43 -6.59 -3.82
CA ALA A 123 -11.24 -5.52 -2.84
C ALA A 123 -9.99 -4.71 -3.19
N ASN A 124 -10.10 -3.38 -3.12
CA ASN A 124 -9.06 -2.47 -3.58
C ASN A 124 -8.82 -1.27 -2.64
N VAL A 125 -9.60 -1.16 -1.58
CA VAL A 125 -9.39 -0.15 -0.53
C VAL A 125 -9.51 -0.79 0.85
N VAL A 126 -8.81 -0.25 1.81
CA VAL A 126 -8.97 -0.58 3.23
C VAL A 126 -10.09 0.29 3.79
N MET A 127 -11.16 -0.32 4.24
CA MET A 127 -12.15 0.28 5.11
C MET A 127 -12.08 -0.39 6.47
N LEU A 128 -12.00 0.39 7.53
CA LEU A 128 -12.06 -0.12 8.88
C LEU A 128 -13.50 -0.11 9.40
N TYR A 129 -13.72 -0.85 10.48
CA TYR A 129 -14.98 -0.92 11.19
C TYR A 129 -15.60 0.47 11.42
N GLY A 130 -16.92 0.54 11.32
CA GLY A 130 -17.77 1.64 11.77
C GLY A 130 -19.09 1.09 12.27
N PRO A 131 -19.71 1.68 13.30
CA PRO A 131 -20.94 1.14 13.90
C PRO A 131 -22.19 1.37 13.05
N GLN A 132 -22.10 2.15 11.97
CA GLN A 132 -23.22 2.57 11.14
C GLN A 132 -23.06 2.04 9.71
N GLY A 133 -24.20 2.02 8.98
CA GLY A 133 -24.26 1.51 7.62
C GLY A 133 -24.43 -0.01 7.55
N LYS A 134 -24.44 -0.53 6.33
CA LYS A 134 -24.57 -1.98 6.06
C LYS A 134 -23.22 -2.67 6.05
N PHE A 135 -22.21 -2.03 5.44
CA PHE A 135 -20.89 -2.65 5.22
C PHE A 135 -19.89 -2.37 6.36
N PRO A 136 -19.75 -1.14 6.88
CA PRO A 136 -18.72 -0.85 7.88
C PRO A 136 -18.76 -1.71 9.15
N PRO A 137 -19.93 -2.16 9.67
CA PRO A 137 -19.95 -3.07 10.81
C PRO A 137 -19.34 -4.46 10.57
N GLN A 138 -19.13 -4.82 9.32
CA GLN A 138 -18.55 -6.10 8.91
C GLN A 138 -17.04 -5.99 8.67
N MET A 139 -16.47 -4.77 8.67
CA MET A 139 -15.08 -4.53 8.39
C MET A 139 -14.19 -4.77 9.61
N PRO A 140 -12.91 -5.09 9.42
CA PRO A 140 -11.97 -5.29 10.51
C PRO A 140 -11.75 -4.01 11.30
N LYS A 141 -11.40 -4.14 12.59
CA LYS A 141 -10.98 -3.01 13.41
C LYS A 141 -9.51 -2.65 13.21
N THR A 142 -8.74 -3.55 12.63
CA THR A 142 -7.30 -3.40 12.47
C THR A 142 -6.85 -4.04 11.16
N VAL A 143 -5.91 -3.39 10.48
CA VAL A 143 -5.26 -3.89 9.27
C VAL A 143 -3.76 -3.57 9.37
N SER A 144 -2.92 -4.56 9.02
CA SER A 144 -1.45 -4.40 9.03
C SER A 144 -0.89 -4.33 7.61
N LEU A 145 0.06 -3.43 7.40
CA LEU A 145 0.76 -3.19 6.14
C LEU A 145 2.26 -3.41 6.37
N ALA A 146 2.89 -4.35 5.68
CA ALA A 146 4.33 -4.53 5.73
C ALA A 146 5.04 -3.28 5.19
N CYS A 147 6.10 -2.83 5.88
CA CYS A 147 6.88 -1.65 5.50
C CYS A 147 8.35 -2.01 5.31
N ASN A 148 9.03 -2.51 6.33
CA ASN A 148 10.44 -2.92 6.36
C ASN A 148 11.42 -1.81 5.90
N ALA A 149 11.13 -0.55 6.25
CA ALA A 149 11.96 0.60 5.88
C ALA A 149 11.89 1.70 6.95
N PRO A 150 12.94 2.51 7.12
CA PRO A 150 12.84 3.76 7.86
C PRO A 150 11.99 4.77 7.07
N ALA A 151 11.31 5.66 7.78
CA ALA A 151 10.42 6.62 7.16
C ALA A 151 10.62 8.03 7.70
N LYS A 152 10.76 9.01 6.81
CA LYS A 152 10.65 10.44 7.10
C LYS A 152 9.19 10.88 7.20
N ALA A 153 8.35 10.32 6.33
CA ALA A 153 6.91 10.56 6.31
C ALA A 153 6.15 9.35 5.75
N ILE A 154 4.91 9.20 6.16
CA ILE A 154 3.98 8.20 5.62
C ILE A 154 2.78 8.96 5.07
N HIS A 155 2.57 8.85 3.78
CA HIS A 155 1.58 9.60 3.01
C HIS A 155 0.35 8.72 2.74
N PHE A 156 -0.83 9.29 2.90
CA PHE A 156 -2.10 8.60 2.74
C PHE A 156 -2.98 9.30 1.71
N LEU A 157 -3.64 8.52 0.86
CA LEU A 157 -4.86 8.92 0.18
C LEU A 157 -6.04 8.30 0.93
N SER A 158 -6.89 9.11 1.52
CA SER A 158 -7.84 8.64 2.52
C SER A 158 -9.10 9.51 2.65
N GLY A 159 -10.00 9.06 3.48
CA GLY A 159 -11.22 9.74 3.89
C GLY A 159 -11.92 8.95 5.00
N VAL A 160 -13.10 9.40 5.40
CA VAL A 160 -13.98 8.62 6.27
C VAL A 160 -15.35 8.48 5.65
N SER A 161 -16.10 7.50 6.09
CA SER A 161 -17.52 7.32 5.85
C SER A 161 -18.29 7.44 7.17
N GLY A 162 -19.56 7.82 7.12
CA GLY A 162 -20.38 7.92 8.32
C GLY A 162 -20.10 9.16 9.18
N TRP A 163 -19.56 10.23 8.59
CA TRP A 163 -19.21 11.46 9.30
C TRP A 163 -20.45 12.21 9.83
N GLY A 164 -21.57 12.01 9.16
CA GLY A 164 -22.84 12.60 9.57
C GLY A 164 -23.01 14.07 9.19
N TYR A 165 -24.10 14.66 9.66
CA TYR A 165 -24.42 16.06 9.46
C TYR A 165 -24.73 16.70 10.84
N PRO A 166 -24.22 17.90 11.11
CA PRO A 166 -23.40 18.76 10.27
C PRO A 166 -22.00 18.17 10.03
N ALA A 167 -21.48 18.50 8.86
CA ALA A 167 -20.21 17.98 8.36
C ALA A 167 -18.97 18.52 9.11
N ALA A 168 -19.14 19.20 10.23
CA ALA A 168 -18.07 19.79 11.03
C ALA A 168 -17.48 18.76 11.98
N GLY A 169 -17.05 17.68 11.76
CA GLY A 169 -16.47 16.64 12.63
C GLY A 169 -16.31 17.02 14.11
N ASP A 170 -16.36 16.08 14.98
CA ASP A 170 -16.31 16.27 16.43
C ASP A 170 -14.89 16.24 17.01
N LYS A 171 -13.86 16.19 16.14
CA LYS A 171 -12.44 16.04 16.48
C LYS A 171 -12.09 14.78 17.26
N SER A 172 -13.00 13.81 17.27
CA SER A 172 -12.73 12.50 17.85
C SER A 172 -11.74 11.68 17.00
N VAL A 173 -11.09 10.71 17.59
CA VAL A 173 -10.10 9.87 16.91
C VAL A 173 -10.83 8.86 16.03
N SER A 174 -10.65 8.97 14.71
CA SER A 174 -11.20 8.05 13.71
C SER A 174 -10.29 6.84 13.47
N MET A 175 -9.01 7.09 13.38
CA MET A 175 -7.99 6.06 13.12
C MET A 175 -6.72 6.37 13.90
N ILE A 176 -6.04 5.32 14.35
CA ILE A 176 -4.69 5.39 14.89
C ILE A 176 -3.78 4.70 13.86
N VAL A 177 -2.73 5.39 13.45
CA VAL A 177 -1.63 4.81 12.68
C VAL A 177 -0.57 4.42 13.70
N ARG A 178 -0.40 3.12 13.94
CA ARG A 178 0.62 2.59 14.82
C ARG A 178 1.79 2.09 14.01
N LEU A 179 2.97 2.59 14.30
CA LEU A 179 4.23 2.17 13.72
C LEU A 179 4.86 1.13 14.63
N HIS A 180 5.16 -0.04 14.10
CA HIS A 180 5.89 -1.09 14.80
C HIS A 180 7.33 -1.11 14.29
N TYR A 181 8.27 -0.82 15.17
CA TYR A 181 9.69 -0.74 14.83
C TYR A 181 10.39 -2.08 15.04
N ALA A 182 11.49 -2.30 14.33
CA ALA A 182 12.30 -3.53 14.39
C ALA A 182 12.92 -3.81 15.78
N ASP A 183 12.88 -2.86 16.69
CA ASP A 183 13.33 -2.96 18.08
C ASP A 183 12.18 -3.19 19.08
N ASP A 184 11.04 -3.71 18.60
CA ASP A 184 9.81 -3.98 19.38
C ASP A 184 9.16 -2.73 20.01
N GLN A 185 9.60 -1.51 19.65
CA GLN A 185 8.95 -0.28 20.08
C GLN A 185 7.79 0.07 19.17
N THR A 186 6.82 0.80 19.69
CA THR A 186 5.68 1.30 18.92
C THR A 186 5.52 2.81 19.05
N GLU A 187 4.91 3.41 18.02
CA GLU A 187 4.58 4.84 18.01
C GLU A 187 3.18 5.03 17.42
N ASP A 188 2.32 5.74 18.12
CA ASP A 188 0.94 6.00 17.73
C ASP A 188 0.77 7.44 17.21
N HIS A 189 0.03 7.54 16.07
CA HIS A 189 -0.42 8.81 15.51
C HIS A 189 -1.95 8.79 15.39
N GLU A 190 -2.60 9.67 16.14
CA GLU A 190 -4.06 9.81 16.13
C GLU A 190 -4.54 10.68 14.97
N LEU A 191 -5.37 10.12 14.12
CA LEU A 191 -6.02 10.85 13.03
C LEU A 191 -7.48 11.14 13.38
N LYS A 192 -7.82 12.44 13.43
CA LYS A 192 -9.07 12.93 13.99
C LYS A 192 -10.07 13.35 12.91
N ASN A 193 -11.34 13.08 13.16
CA ASN A 193 -12.46 13.50 12.35
C ASN A 193 -12.59 15.04 12.35
N GLY A 194 -12.76 15.64 11.19
CA GLY A 194 -12.85 17.11 11.02
C GLY A 194 -11.52 17.85 11.25
N VAL A 195 -10.41 17.14 11.43
CA VAL A 195 -9.04 17.67 11.50
C VAL A 195 -8.19 17.09 10.38
N HIS A 196 -7.97 15.80 10.39
CA HIS A 196 -7.22 15.04 9.37
C HIS A 196 -8.14 14.43 8.33
N PHE A 197 -9.33 13.99 8.77
CA PHE A 197 -10.31 13.30 7.94
C PHE A 197 -11.54 14.15 7.65
N ALA A 198 -12.10 13.97 6.46
CA ALA A 198 -13.44 14.39 6.08
C ALA A 198 -14.17 13.26 5.37
N ASP A 199 -15.51 13.32 5.37
CA ASP A 199 -16.33 12.36 4.63
C ASP A 199 -16.00 12.42 3.14
N TYR A 200 -15.83 11.26 2.51
CA TYR A 200 -15.46 11.17 1.11
C TYR A 200 -16.61 11.44 0.15
N ILE A 201 -17.87 11.44 0.60
CA ILE A 201 -19.03 11.57 -0.28
C ILE A 201 -19.22 12.98 -0.88
N ARG A 202 -18.52 13.99 -0.37
CA ARG A 202 -18.58 15.37 -0.86
C ARG A 202 -17.33 16.16 -0.48
N LYS A 203 -17.13 17.29 -1.17
CA LYS A 203 -16.02 18.19 -0.83
C LYS A 203 -16.28 18.88 0.51
N VAL A 204 -15.38 18.69 1.45
CA VAL A 204 -15.32 19.38 2.75
C VAL A 204 -13.87 19.70 3.07
N GLU A 205 -13.57 20.91 3.49
CA GLU A 205 -12.23 21.31 3.90
C GLU A 205 -12.01 21.00 5.37
N VAL A 206 -10.84 20.48 5.68
CA VAL A 206 -10.33 20.24 7.05
C VAL A 206 -8.87 20.66 7.12
N PRO A 207 -8.37 21.13 8.31
CA PRO A 207 -7.11 21.84 8.40
C PRO A 207 -5.85 21.01 8.11
N GLU A 208 -5.83 19.73 8.51
CA GLU A 208 -4.62 18.88 8.48
C GLU A 208 -4.60 17.88 7.31
N SER A 209 -5.42 18.10 6.31
CA SER A 209 -5.36 17.35 5.05
C SER A 209 -5.74 18.21 3.86
N LYS A 210 -5.28 17.80 2.67
CA LYS A 210 -5.52 18.51 1.40
C LYS A 210 -6.45 17.71 0.50
N LEU A 211 -7.26 18.39 -0.31
CA LEU A 211 -8.01 17.75 -1.37
C LEU A 211 -7.04 17.22 -2.43
N ALA A 212 -6.94 15.89 -2.57
CA ALA A 212 -6.09 15.29 -3.58
C ALA A 212 -6.82 15.06 -4.90
N PHE A 213 -7.97 14.41 -4.85
CA PHE A 213 -8.74 14.07 -6.06
C PHE A 213 -10.23 14.26 -5.84
N MET A 214 -10.91 14.75 -6.89
CA MET A 214 -12.36 14.73 -7.00
C MET A 214 -12.79 13.59 -7.94
N LEU A 215 -13.66 12.71 -7.46
CA LEU A 215 -14.15 11.54 -8.18
C LEU A 215 -15.68 11.61 -8.28
N ARG A 216 -16.22 12.15 -9.39
CA ARG A 216 -17.66 12.27 -9.60
C ARG A 216 -18.44 12.98 -8.49
N GLY A 217 -17.81 13.91 -7.79
CA GLY A 217 -18.42 14.61 -6.63
C GLY A 217 -17.93 14.10 -5.28
N GLN A 218 -17.35 12.91 -5.20
CA GLN A 218 -16.66 12.39 -4.05
C GLN A 218 -15.23 12.94 -3.99
N GLN A 219 -14.67 13.00 -2.79
CA GLN A 219 -13.30 13.48 -2.57
C GLN A 219 -12.40 12.39 -2.01
N ILE A 220 -11.13 12.44 -2.41
CA ILE A 220 -10.03 11.77 -1.73
C ILE A 220 -9.11 12.83 -1.18
N ARG A 221 -8.77 12.73 0.09
CA ARG A 221 -7.87 13.66 0.77
C ARG A 221 -6.50 13.05 0.97
N TYR A 222 -5.50 13.91 0.88
CA TYR A 222 -4.11 13.59 1.19
C TYR A 222 -3.79 14.09 2.59
N LEU A 223 -3.11 13.25 3.37
CA LEU A 223 -2.49 13.63 4.63
C LEU A 223 -1.14 12.90 4.78
N ALA A 224 -0.29 13.39 5.67
CA ALA A 224 0.98 12.76 6.01
C ALA A 224 1.11 12.60 7.53
N VAL A 225 1.74 11.50 7.93
CA VAL A 225 2.17 11.20 9.29
C VAL A 225 3.69 11.25 9.32
N TYR A 226 4.26 11.88 10.35
CA TYR A 226 5.71 12.06 10.49
C TYR A 226 6.21 11.25 11.67
N PRO A 227 6.91 10.11 11.45
CA PRO A 227 7.54 9.36 12.52
C PRO A 227 8.52 10.22 13.32
N LYS A 228 8.56 10.01 14.62
CA LYS A 228 9.47 10.74 15.55
C LYS A 228 10.84 10.06 15.65
N ARG A 229 10.94 8.84 15.15
CA ARG A 229 12.13 7.99 15.23
C ARG A 229 12.69 7.71 13.87
N ASP A 230 13.99 7.78 13.73
CA ASP A 230 14.71 7.33 12.54
C ASP A 230 15.14 5.87 12.76
N ALA A 231 14.18 4.97 12.65
CA ALA A 231 14.37 3.53 12.82
C ALA A 231 13.52 2.76 11.80
N THR A 232 13.92 1.55 11.48
CA THR A 232 13.18 0.69 10.55
C THR A 232 11.81 0.35 11.12
N ILE A 233 10.76 0.71 10.39
CA ILE A 233 9.37 0.33 10.65
C ILE A 233 9.16 -1.04 9.99
N GLU A 234 8.89 -2.09 10.75
CA GLU A 234 8.59 -3.41 10.21
C GLU A 234 7.22 -3.42 9.52
N HIS A 235 6.23 -2.90 10.22
CA HIS A 235 4.88 -2.79 9.69
C HIS A 235 4.13 -1.59 10.28
N ILE A 236 3.12 -1.16 9.52
CA ILE A 236 2.21 -0.08 9.89
C ILE A 236 0.86 -0.72 10.18
N GLU A 237 0.32 -0.46 11.36
CA GLU A 237 -0.98 -0.94 11.75
C GLU A 237 -2.00 0.21 11.70
N LEU A 238 -3.07 0.02 10.94
CA LEU A 238 -4.20 0.94 10.86
C LEU A 238 -5.27 0.45 11.83
N ILE A 239 -5.50 1.17 12.90
CA ILE A 239 -6.40 0.78 13.99
C ILE A 239 -7.61 1.71 14.00
N LYS A 240 -8.81 1.16 14.06
CA LYS A 240 -10.04 1.93 14.23
C LYS A 240 -10.04 2.68 15.57
N GLY A 241 -10.21 3.99 15.50
CA GLY A 241 -10.42 4.83 16.67
C GLY A 241 -11.84 4.66 17.30
N PRO A 242 -12.09 5.27 18.45
CA PRO A 242 -13.34 5.09 19.19
C PRO A 242 -14.57 5.78 18.60
N ASP A 243 -14.41 6.64 17.58
CA ASP A 243 -15.51 7.41 17.02
C ASP A 243 -16.50 6.57 16.16
N ARG A 244 -17.51 7.22 15.60
CA ARG A 244 -18.56 6.58 14.79
C ARG A 244 -18.22 6.45 13.31
N THR A 245 -17.11 7.01 12.87
CA THR A 245 -16.75 6.98 11.45
C THR A 245 -16.18 5.60 11.05
N ALA A 246 -16.18 5.33 9.74
CA ALA A 246 -15.48 4.22 9.14
C ALA A 246 -14.32 4.78 8.29
N PRO A 247 -13.07 4.71 8.74
CA PRO A 247 -11.93 5.18 7.96
C PRO A 247 -11.76 4.39 6.68
N VAL A 248 -11.40 5.12 5.60
CA VAL A 248 -11.12 4.57 4.27
C VAL A 248 -9.71 4.98 3.87
N VAL A 249 -8.87 4.03 3.49
CA VAL A 249 -7.51 4.27 2.98
C VAL A 249 -7.40 3.65 1.58
N MET A 250 -7.10 4.52 0.61
CA MET A 250 -7.04 4.19 -0.81
C MET A 250 -5.64 3.80 -1.25
N ALA A 251 -4.63 4.47 -0.70
CA ALA A 251 -3.22 4.19 -0.95
C ALA A 251 -2.36 4.71 0.20
N VAL A 252 -1.21 4.08 0.38
CA VAL A 252 -0.19 4.47 1.35
C VAL A 252 1.17 4.48 0.67
N THR A 253 1.96 5.53 0.89
CA THR A 253 3.34 5.64 0.39
C THR A 253 4.26 6.10 1.51
N VAL A 254 5.35 5.39 1.70
CA VAL A 254 6.40 5.75 2.66
C VAL A 254 7.43 6.62 1.95
N GLU A 255 7.75 7.79 2.50
CA GLU A 255 8.92 8.58 2.12
C GLU A 255 10.09 8.11 2.96
N GLY A 256 11.12 7.57 2.32
CA GLY A 256 12.32 7.09 3.00
C GLY A 256 13.05 8.21 3.73
N ALA A 257 13.64 7.88 4.87
CA ALA A 257 14.66 8.73 5.46
C ALA A 257 15.85 8.74 4.48
N THR A 258 16.16 9.90 3.92
CA THR A 258 17.40 10.09 3.12
C THR A 258 18.59 9.94 4.06
N GLU A 259 19.53 9.06 3.71
CA GLU A 259 20.88 9.14 4.23
C GLU A 259 21.53 10.50 3.89
#